data_7748395ce9b73c475640ab02bb035192
#
_entry.id   7748395ce9b73c475640ab02bb035192
#
_cell.length_a   1.000
_cell.length_b   1.000
_cell.length_c   1.000
_cell.angle_alpha   90.00
_cell.angle_beta   90.00
_cell.angle_gamma   90.00
#
_symmetry.space_group_name_H-M   'P 1'
#
loop_
_entity.id
_entity.type
_entity.pdbx_description
1 polymer ?
#
loop_
_entity_poly.entity_id
_entity_poly.type
_entity_poly.pdbx_seq_one_letter_code
_entity_poly.pdbx_strand_id
1 'polypeptide(L)'
;MIASTSTKIPVIILTTLGASADAAAFARLLVNDRLAACVNVLPPMTSVYRWKGAIEEDREQQLVIKTTSDRVAAIEARFRELHPYELPEFLVLSATASASYVEWLRESVGST
;
A
#
# COMPACT_ATOMS: atom_id res chain seq x y z
N MET A 1 -10.41 -5.98 -25.15
CA MET A 1 -10.69 -7.07 -24.23
C MET A 1 -11.14 -6.57 -22.89
N ILE A 2 -12.32 -6.95 -22.52
CA ILE A 2 -12.96 -6.40 -21.32
C ILE A 2 -12.23 -6.82 -20.03
N ALA A 3 -11.74 -8.06 -20.01
CA ALA A 3 -11.08 -8.58 -18.82
C ALA A 3 -9.86 -7.76 -18.41
N SER A 4 -9.09 -7.26 -19.39
CA SER A 4 -7.90 -6.49 -19.07
C SER A 4 -8.23 -5.13 -18.44
N THR A 5 -9.38 -4.53 -18.81
CA THR A 5 -9.81 -3.28 -18.19
C THR A 5 -10.30 -3.52 -16.78
N SER A 6 -11.04 -4.61 -16.53
CA SER A 6 -11.59 -4.89 -15.21
C SER A 6 -10.53 -5.23 -14.16
N THR A 7 -9.31 -5.63 -14.59
CA THR A 7 -8.23 -5.98 -13.67
C THR A 7 -7.37 -4.79 -13.27
N LYS A 8 -7.69 -3.59 -13.76
CA LYS A 8 -6.91 -2.38 -13.49
C LYS A 8 -7.75 -1.31 -12.84
N ILE A 9 -8.55 -1.72 -11.86
CA ILE A 9 -9.36 -0.77 -11.11
C ILE A 9 -8.54 -0.13 -9.99
N PRO A 10 -8.89 1.08 -9.58
CA PRO A 10 -8.18 1.72 -8.47
C PRO A 10 -8.36 0.94 -7.18
N VAL A 11 -7.26 0.78 -6.44
CA VAL A 11 -7.31 0.19 -5.10
C VAL A 11 -6.45 1.00 -4.16
N ILE A 12 -6.81 0.94 -2.89
CA ILE A 12 -6.05 1.52 -1.80
C ILE A 12 -5.59 0.38 -0.92
N ILE A 13 -4.29 0.32 -0.65
CA ILE A 13 -3.75 -0.65 0.28
C ILE A 13 -3.30 0.10 1.53
N LEU A 14 -3.72 -0.38 2.69
CA LEU A 14 -3.31 0.20 3.96
C LEU A 14 -2.30 -0.73 4.62
N THR A 15 -1.23 -0.14 5.14
CA THR A 15 -0.23 -0.84 5.94
C THR A 15 0.33 0.12 6.98
N THR A 16 1.05 -0.42 7.95
CA THR A 16 1.71 0.37 8.98
C THR A 16 3.18 -0.01 9.08
N LEU A 17 3.98 0.94 9.51
CA LEU A 17 5.38 0.72 9.87
C LEU A 17 5.61 1.37 11.23
N GLY A 18 6.59 0.88 11.98
CA GLY A 18 6.96 1.50 13.24
C GLY A 18 7.35 2.95 13.07
N ALA A 19 7.10 3.76 14.11
CA ALA A 19 7.35 5.20 14.02
C ALA A 19 8.81 5.56 13.74
N SER A 20 9.74 4.67 14.07
CA SER A 20 11.17 4.91 13.83
C SER A 20 11.65 4.38 12.47
N ALA A 21 10.80 3.70 11.71
CA ALA A 21 11.16 3.19 10.39
C ALA A 21 11.21 4.32 9.38
N ASP A 22 12.04 4.15 8.35
CA ASP A 22 12.09 5.10 7.23
C ASP A 22 10.98 4.76 6.24
N ALA A 23 9.77 5.21 6.58
CA ALA A 23 8.59 4.94 5.77
C ALA A 23 8.67 5.59 4.39
N ALA A 24 9.34 6.74 4.29
CA ALA A 24 9.50 7.42 3.01
C ALA A 24 10.37 6.59 2.05
N ALA A 25 11.41 5.93 2.57
CA ALA A 25 12.25 5.06 1.74
C ALA A 25 11.45 3.85 1.25
N PHE A 26 10.65 3.25 2.14
CA PHE A 26 9.79 2.12 1.79
C PHE A 26 8.80 2.54 0.69
N ALA A 27 8.16 3.71 0.86
CA ALA A 27 7.22 4.26 -0.11
C ALA A 27 7.91 4.50 -1.47
N ARG A 28 9.12 5.05 -1.44
CA ARG A 28 9.87 5.35 -2.67
C ARG A 28 10.19 4.10 -3.47
N LEU A 29 10.50 2.99 -2.78
CA LEU A 29 10.73 1.72 -3.46
C LEU A 29 9.51 1.26 -4.25
N LEU A 30 8.33 1.35 -3.64
CA LEU A 30 7.10 0.91 -4.30
C LEU A 30 6.78 1.77 -5.52
N VAL A 31 6.98 3.08 -5.41
CA VAL A 31 6.72 3.98 -6.53
C VAL A 31 7.76 3.81 -7.62
N ASN A 32 9.03 3.68 -7.24
CA ASN A 32 10.12 3.51 -8.19
C ASN A 32 9.95 2.24 -9.01
N ASP A 33 9.45 1.18 -8.39
CA ASP A 33 9.27 -0.11 -9.07
C ASP A 33 7.93 -0.21 -9.80
N ARG A 34 7.20 0.89 -9.92
CA ARG A 34 5.90 0.99 -10.57
C ARG A 34 4.85 0.06 -9.98
N LEU A 35 4.98 -0.24 -8.71
CA LEU A 35 4.00 -1.02 -7.97
C LEU A 35 2.90 -0.12 -7.41
N ALA A 36 3.24 1.13 -7.10
CA ALA A 36 2.29 2.10 -6.60
C ALA A 36 2.43 3.41 -7.37
N ALA A 37 1.32 4.09 -7.56
CA ALA A 37 1.32 5.42 -8.17
C ALA A 37 1.65 6.50 -7.15
N CYS A 38 1.20 6.28 -5.92
CA CYS A 38 1.36 7.25 -4.84
C CYS A 38 1.34 6.50 -3.51
N VAL A 39 2.17 6.93 -2.58
CA VAL A 39 2.11 6.43 -1.21
C VAL A 39 2.11 7.64 -0.28
N ASN A 40 1.06 7.76 0.52
CA ASN A 40 1.01 8.79 1.54
C ASN A 40 1.53 8.20 2.85
N VAL A 41 2.45 8.89 3.48
CA VAL A 41 2.97 8.50 4.80
C VAL A 41 2.37 9.48 5.80
N LEU A 42 1.55 8.96 6.71
CA LEU A 42 0.87 9.79 7.69
C LEU A 42 1.78 10.00 8.91
N PRO A 43 1.53 11.06 9.69
CA PRO A 43 2.31 11.29 10.91
C PRO A 43 2.20 10.13 11.90
N PRO A 44 3.18 9.96 12.80
CA PRO A 44 3.12 8.91 13.81
C PRO A 44 1.85 8.97 14.64
N MET A 45 1.31 7.79 14.94
CA MET A 45 0.07 7.63 15.67
C MET A 45 0.23 6.53 16.71
N THR A 46 -0.71 6.43 17.64
CA THR A 46 -0.76 5.34 18.61
C THR A 46 -1.68 4.26 18.05
N SER A 47 -1.20 3.03 18.00
CA SER A 47 -2.00 1.87 17.60
C SER A 47 -2.19 0.97 18.81
N VAL A 48 -3.43 0.55 19.04
CA VAL A 48 -3.76 -0.37 20.13
C VAL A 48 -4.38 -1.61 19.50
N TYR A 49 -3.81 -2.76 19.80
CA TYR A 49 -4.23 -3.99 19.11
C TYR A 49 -3.97 -5.21 19.98
N ARG A 50 -4.55 -6.34 19.61
CA ARG A 50 -4.32 -7.61 20.30
C ARG A 50 -3.27 -8.41 19.55
N TRP A 51 -2.26 -8.89 20.25
CA TRP A 51 -1.21 -9.70 19.68
C TRP A 51 -0.83 -10.82 20.64
N LYS A 52 -0.97 -12.07 20.17
CA LYS A 52 -0.64 -13.26 20.96
C LYS A 52 -1.28 -13.26 22.34
N GLY A 53 -2.56 -12.87 22.39
CA GLY A 53 -3.36 -12.88 23.60
C GLY A 53 -3.20 -11.67 24.52
N ALA A 54 -2.36 -10.73 24.17
CA ALA A 54 -2.13 -9.52 24.99
C ALA A 54 -2.53 -8.26 24.23
N ILE A 55 -2.88 -7.23 24.99
CA ILE A 55 -3.15 -5.91 24.43
C ILE A 55 -1.81 -5.18 24.30
N GLU A 56 -1.50 -4.75 23.10
CA GLU A 56 -0.27 -4.02 22.79
C GLU A 56 -0.59 -2.59 22.41
N GLU A 57 0.36 -1.70 22.63
CA GLU A 57 0.22 -0.30 22.29
C GLU A 57 1.56 0.17 21.71
N ASP A 58 1.54 0.61 20.45
CA ASP A 58 2.76 0.99 19.77
C ASP A 58 2.58 2.29 19.00
N ARG A 59 3.70 2.95 18.71
CA ARG A 59 3.72 4.13 17.83
C ARG A 59 4.02 3.66 16.43
N GLU A 60 3.16 4.03 15.50
CA GLU A 60 3.25 3.58 14.12
C GLU A 60 2.96 4.71 13.15
N GLN A 61 3.36 4.51 11.90
CA GLN A 61 3.02 5.37 10.77
C GLN A 61 2.08 4.58 9.87
N GLN A 62 0.96 5.19 9.49
CA GLN A 62 0.05 4.58 8.51
C GLN A 62 0.50 4.98 7.12
N LEU A 63 0.58 4.02 6.22
CA LEU A 63 0.82 4.27 4.81
C LEU A 63 -0.45 4.00 4.03
N VAL A 64 -0.76 4.90 3.09
CA VAL A 64 -1.89 4.76 2.18
C VAL A 64 -1.32 4.60 0.79
N ILE A 65 -1.41 3.39 0.24
CA ILE A 65 -0.82 3.05 -1.06
C ILE A 65 -1.92 3.09 -2.10
N LYS A 66 -1.74 3.92 -3.12
CA LYS A 66 -2.71 4.08 -4.20
C LYS A 66 -2.16 3.43 -5.45
N THR A 67 -2.89 2.44 -5.97
CA THR A 67 -2.42 1.65 -7.10
C THR A 67 -3.61 1.08 -7.86
N THR A 68 -3.36 0.09 -8.69
CA THR A 68 -4.41 -0.63 -9.44
C THR A 68 -4.41 -2.09 -9.01
N SER A 69 -5.56 -2.76 -9.22
CA SER A 69 -5.79 -4.11 -8.73
C SER A 69 -4.78 -5.13 -9.26
N ASP A 70 -4.25 -4.90 -10.46
CA ASP A 70 -3.26 -5.82 -11.06
C ASP A 70 -1.90 -5.76 -10.37
N ARG A 71 -1.67 -4.79 -9.46
CA ARG A 71 -0.40 -4.66 -8.74
C ARG A 71 -0.44 -5.26 -7.33
N VAL A 72 -1.62 -5.61 -6.84
CA VAL A 72 -1.79 -6.05 -5.45
C VAL A 72 -0.92 -7.25 -5.10
N ALA A 73 -0.93 -8.28 -5.95
CA ALA A 73 -0.14 -9.49 -5.68
C ALA A 73 1.36 -9.21 -5.63
N ALA A 74 1.84 -8.34 -6.52
CA ALA A 74 3.25 -7.97 -6.56
C ALA A 74 3.65 -7.17 -5.33
N ILE A 75 2.77 -6.29 -4.85
CA ILE A 75 3.03 -5.52 -3.63
C ILE A 75 3.07 -6.45 -2.42
N GLU A 76 2.15 -7.40 -2.35
CA GLU A 76 2.13 -8.36 -1.24
C GLU A 76 3.42 -9.18 -1.21
N ALA A 77 3.91 -9.58 -2.39
CA ALA A 77 5.17 -10.31 -2.49
C ALA A 77 6.35 -9.47 -1.99
N ARG A 78 6.36 -8.17 -2.33
CA ARG A 78 7.41 -7.27 -1.84
C ARG A 78 7.36 -7.07 -0.34
N PHE A 79 6.16 -7.09 0.24
CA PHE A 79 6.02 -6.98 1.69
C PHE A 79 6.72 -8.15 2.41
N ARG A 80 6.62 -9.35 1.85
CA ARG A 80 7.29 -10.51 2.44
C ARG A 80 8.80 -10.35 2.48
N GLU A 81 9.36 -9.58 1.55
CA GLU A 81 10.81 -9.34 1.49
C GLU A 81 11.24 -8.14 2.32
N LEU A 82 10.41 -7.08 2.34
CA LEU A 82 10.83 -5.78 2.83
C LEU A 82 10.21 -5.37 4.16
N HIS A 83 9.01 -5.87 4.46
CA HIS A 83 8.32 -5.43 5.66
C HIS A 83 8.90 -6.09 6.90
N PRO A 84 9.23 -5.32 7.96
CA PRO A 84 9.91 -5.88 9.13
C PRO A 84 8.99 -6.66 10.08
N TYR A 85 7.67 -6.54 9.94
CA TYR A 85 6.74 -7.21 10.85
C TYR A 85 6.55 -8.67 10.46
N GLU A 86 6.36 -9.52 11.47
CA GLU A 86 6.00 -10.91 11.26
C GLU A 86 4.66 -11.01 10.51
N LEU A 87 3.69 -10.16 10.90
CA LEU A 87 2.38 -10.10 10.26
C LEU A 87 2.05 -8.64 9.94
N PRO A 88 2.41 -8.14 8.76
CA PRO A 88 2.10 -6.76 8.43
C PRO A 88 0.62 -6.56 8.11
N GLU A 89 0.09 -5.39 8.43
CA GLU A 89 -1.24 -5.00 7.96
C GLU A 89 -1.20 -4.95 6.45
N PHE A 90 -2.18 -5.56 5.81
CA PHE A 90 -2.29 -5.54 4.36
C PHE A 90 -3.78 -5.57 4.02
N LEU A 91 -4.39 -4.39 4.03
CA LEU A 91 -5.82 -4.25 3.74
C LEU A 91 -5.98 -3.66 2.35
N VAL A 92 -6.80 -4.30 1.53
CA VAL A 92 -7.03 -3.87 0.15
C VAL A 92 -8.46 -3.39 0.03
N LEU A 93 -8.63 -2.15 -0.42
CA LEU A 93 -9.93 -1.52 -0.59
C LEU A 93 -10.10 -1.13 -2.06
N SER A 94 -11.20 -1.55 -2.68
CA SER A 94 -11.54 -1.08 -4.01
C SER A 94 -12.03 0.35 -3.91
N ALA A 95 -11.68 1.17 -4.89
CA ALA A 95 -12.05 2.58 -4.89
C ALA A 95 -12.59 2.99 -6.25
N THR A 96 -13.47 3.99 -6.23
CA THR A 96 -13.88 4.69 -7.45
C THR A 96 -13.20 6.05 -7.45
N ALA A 97 -12.85 6.53 -8.63
CA ALA A 97 -12.15 7.79 -8.76
C ALA A 97 -12.60 8.49 -10.04
N SER A 98 -12.23 9.76 -10.19
CA SER A 98 -12.51 10.47 -11.42
C SER A 98 -11.80 9.80 -12.58
N ALA A 99 -12.35 9.92 -13.78
CA ALA A 99 -11.77 9.30 -14.97
C ALA A 99 -10.31 9.72 -15.18
N SER A 100 -10.00 10.98 -14.98
CA SER A 100 -8.63 11.48 -15.15
C SER A 100 -7.68 10.92 -14.10
N TYR A 101 -8.13 10.72 -12.87
CA TYR A 101 -7.29 10.16 -11.82
C TYR A 101 -7.04 8.66 -12.08
N VAL A 102 -8.06 7.93 -12.52
CA VAL A 102 -7.91 6.52 -12.89
C VAL A 102 -6.85 6.38 -13.98
N GLU A 103 -6.92 7.26 -14.98
CA GLU A 103 -5.94 7.24 -16.08
C GLU A 103 -4.53 7.49 -15.56
N TRP A 104 -4.38 8.47 -14.66
CA TRP A 104 -3.09 8.76 -14.05
C TRP A 104 -2.55 7.56 -13.26
N LEU A 105 -3.42 6.89 -12.49
CA LEU A 105 -3.02 5.70 -11.74
C LEU A 105 -2.49 4.62 -12.70
N ARG A 106 -3.22 4.36 -13.75
CA ARG A 106 -2.85 3.32 -14.72
C ARG A 106 -1.54 3.63 -15.43
N GLU A 107 -1.35 4.87 -15.81
CA GLU A 107 -0.11 5.30 -16.44
C GLU A 107 1.08 5.18 -15.50
N SER A 108 0.88 5.54 -14.24
CA SER A 108 1.95 5.57 -13.25
C SER A 108 2.48 4.17 -12.94
N VAL A 109 1.62 3.16 -12.96
CA VAL A 109 2.02 1.78 -12.67
C VAL A 109 2.17 0.95 -13.95
N GLY A 110 1.91 1.53 -15.10
CA GLY A 110 2.05 0.83 -16.36
C GLY A 110 3.50 0.51 -16.67
N SER A 111 3.71 -0.57 -17.38
CA SER A 111 5.07 -1.01 -17.74
C SER A 111 5.61 -0.32 -18.99
N THR A 112 4.81 0.48 -19.61
CA THR A 112 5.22 1.24 -20.80
C THR A 112 4.84 2.68 -20.66
#